data_d778ed701dc8c91c93b7f959abc2d1e8
#
_entry.id   d778ed701dc8c91c93b7f959abc2d1e8
#
_cell.length_a   1.000
_cell.length_b   1.000
_cell.length_c   1.000
_cell.angle_alpha   90.00
_cell.angle_beta   90.00
_cell.angle_gamma   90.00
#
_symmetry.space_group_name_H-M   'P 1'
#
loop_
_entity.id
_entity.type
_entity.pdbx_description
1 polymer ?
#
loop_
_entity_poly.entity_id
_entity_poly.type
_entity_poly.pdbx_seq_one_letter_code
_entity_poly.pdbx_strand_id
1 'polypeptide(L)'
;IVAAHTAKVMVNDFLDTKKMAFPRFFFLSNDELLEILSEGKDPLRVQPFMKKCFEAVQKVEFTERVTMKTIVSVEGESVPLCKEIDPAETGAVEKWMLEFEDVMKASLLKVTRESVVSYTTKPREEWILDWPGQVVIAGSQVHWTKEVTDAIVAGGLKEYGEKSNVQLTNIVNMVRGELTKLERATMSALVTIDVHARDVVVQMSADGVHDPKDFKWLAQLRYFWEDDTLKCRMINAQAQYGFEYLGNSARLVI
;
A
#
# COMPACT_ATOMS: atom_id res chain seq x y z
N ILE A 1 -38.53 -4.55 32.14
CA ILE A 1 -37.62 -3.41 31.87
C ILE A 1 -36.21 -3.73 32.36
N VAL A 2 -36.00 -4.19 33.61
CA VAL A 2 -34.68 -4.51 34.16
C VAL A 2 -33.97 -5.62 33.36
N ALA A 3 -34.64 -6.73 33.07
CA ALA A 3 -34.07 -7.85 32.31
C ALA A 3 -33.63 -7.44 30.88
N ALA A 4 -34.38 -6.59 30.20
CA ALA A 4 -34.00 -6.07 28.87
C ALA A 4 -32.81 -5.13 28.94
N HIS A 5 -32.69 -4.33 29.99
CA HIS A 5 -31.52 -3.46 30.20
C HIS A 5 -30.26 -4.30 30.48
N THR A 6 -30.37 -5.30 31.35
CA THR A 6 -29.24 -6.21 31.65
C THR A 6 -28.77 -6.96 30.40
N ALA A 7 -29.71 -7.49 29.61
CA ALA A 7 -29.36 -8.16 28.34
C ALA A 7 -28.65 -7.22 27.37
N LYS A 8 -29.08 -5.97 27.23
CA LYS A 8 -28.42 -4.97 26.37
C LYS A 8 -27.00 -4.64 26.84
N VAL A 9 -26.79 -4.53 28.16
CA VAL A 9 -25.44 -4.31 28.71
C VAL A 9 -24.52 -5.50 28.39
N MET A 10 -24.97 -6.72 28.63
CA MET A 10 -24.19 -7.94 28.34
C MET A 10 -23.81 -8.08 26.86
N VAL A 11 -24.75 -7.73 25.95
CA VAL A 11 -24.45 -7.73 24.50
C VAL A 11 -23.41 -6.69 24.16
N ASN A 12 -23.50 -5.48 24.70
CA ASN A 12 -22.51 -4.44 24.45
C ASN A 12 -21.12 -4.85 24.98
N ASP A 13 -21.04 -5.37 26.21
CA ASP A 13 -19.78 -5.86 26.78
C ASP A 13 -19.15 -6.97 25.92
N PHE A 14 -19.98 -7.87 25.39
CA PHE A 14 -19.53 -8.92 24.47
C PHE A 14 -18.99 -8.32 23.16
N LEU A 15 -19.71 -7.37 22.54
CA LEU A 15 -19.27 -6.70 21.32
C LEU A 15 -17.97 -5.91 21.55
N ASP A 16 -17.84 -5.22 22.68
CA ASP A 16 -16.63 -4.49 23.01
C ASP A 16 -15.43 -5.43 23.18
N THR A 17 -15.64 -6.61 23.77
CA THR A 17 -14.59 -7.65 23.82
C THR A 17 -14.14 -8.06 22.41
N LYS A 18 -15.07 -8.19 21.45
CA LYS A 18 -14.74 -8.52 20.06
C LYS A 18 -14.03 -7.38 19.35
N LYS A 19 -14.43 -6.12 19.58
CA LYS A 19 -13.75 -4.94 19.06
C LYS A 19 -12.33 -4.80 19.62
N MET A 20 -12.12 -5.15 20.88
CA MET A 20 -10.78 -5.17 21.47
C MET A 20 -9.90 -6.27 20.87
N ALA A 21 -10.49 -7.42 20.52
CA ALA A 21 -9.77 -8.51 19.88
C ALA A 21 -9.36 -8.18 18.43
N PHE A 22 -10.22 -7.46 17.68
CA PHE A 22 -9.92 -6.95 16.34
C PHE A 22 -10.39 -5.49 16.22
N PRO A 23 -9.50 -4.51 16.41
CA PRO A 23 -9.88 -3.08 16.51
C PRO A 23 -10.60 -2.52 15.28
N ARG A 24 -10.41 -3.08 14.08
CA ARG A 24 -11.13 -2.64 12.87
C ARG A 24 -12.65 -2.86 12.95
N PHE A 25 -13.13 -3.66 13.90
CA PHE A 25 -14.56 -3.77 14.18
C PHE A 25 -15.19 -2.48 14.74
N PHE A 26 -14.37 -1.51 15.19
CA PHE A 26 -14.88 -0.18 15.53
C PHE A 26 -15.42 0.61 14.32
N PHE A 27 -15.07 0.21 13.09
CA PHE A 27 -15.62 0.79 11.86
C PHE A 27 -17.03 0.26 11.52
N LEU A 28 -17.51 -0.74 12.24
CA LEU A 28 -18.81 -1.37 12.06
C LEU A 28 -19.81 -0.88 13.11
N SER A 29 -21.08 -0.77 12.72
CA SER A 29 -22.15 -0.63 13.69
C SER A 29 -22.31 -1.90 14.53
N ASN A 30 -22.96 -1.80 15.69
CA ASN A 30 -23.20 -2.97 16.53
C ASN A 30 -24.06 -4.04 15.82
N ASP A 31 -25.03 -3.62 14.98
CA ASP A 31 -25.86 -4.54 14.21
C ASP A 31 -25.05 -5.30 13.16
N GLU A 32 -24.18 -4.62 12.43
CA GLU A 32 -23.27 -5.24 11.46
C GLU A 32 -22.27 -6.17 12.13
N LEU A 33 -21.77 -5.80 13.30
CA LEU A 33 -20.88 -6.66 14.07
C LEU A 33 -21.59 -7.92 14.55
N LEU A 34 -22.84 -7.82 15.00
CA LEU A 34 -23.65 -8.98 15.34
C LEU A 34 -23.90 -9.89 14.13
N GLU A 35 -24.16 -9.31 12.96
CA GLU A 35 -24.33 -10.05 11.71
C GLU A 35 -23.05 -10.82 11.36
N ILE A 36 -21.88 -10.15 11.35
CA ILE A 36 -20.60 -10.80 11.11
C ILE A 36 -20.31 -11.92 12.12
N LEU A 37 -20.59 -11.70 13.40
CA LEU A 37 -20.35 -12.71 14.43
C LEU A 37 -21.27 -13.91 14.30
N SER A 38 -22.50 -13.71 13.82
CA SER A 38 -23.45 -14.81 13.55
C SER A 38 -23.06 -15.64 12.32
N GLU A 39 -22.51 -15.00 11.30
CA GLU A 39 -22.14 -15.60 10.01
C GLU A 39 -20.65 -15.90 9.89
N GLY A 40 -19.88 -15.69 10.95
CA GLY A 40 -18.39 -15.73 10.94
C GLY A 40 -17.77 -17.07 10.55
N LYS A 41 -18.57 -18.12 10.41
CA LYS A 41 -18.14 -19.43 9.88
C LYS A 41 -18.17 -19.49 8.34
N ASP A 42 -18.92 -18.58 7.70
CA ASP A 42 -19.03 -18.50 6.25
C ASP A 42 -18.35 -17.20 5.77
N PRO A 43 -17.10 -17.28 5.28
CA PRO A 43 -16.35 -16.09 4.86
C PRO A 43 -16.99 -15.38 3.65
N LEU A 44 -17.80 -16.07 2.85
CA LEU A 44 -18.52 -15.44 1.73
C LEU A 44 -19.58 -14.46 2.23
N ARG A 45 -20.21 -14.73 3.38
CA ARG A 45 -21.17 -13.83 4.00
C ARG A 45 -20.49 -12.66 4.73
N VAL A 46 -19.25 -12.84 5.17
CA VAL A 46 -18.46 -11.76 5.78
C VAL A 46 -17.85 -10.82 4.72
N GLN A 47 -17.68 -11.28 3.49
CA GLN A 47 -17.06 -10.51 2.40
C GLN A 47 -17.61 -9.08 2.20
N PRO A 48 -18.93 -8.79 2.29
CA PRO A 48 -19.44 -7.42 2.13
C PRO A 48 -18.89 -6.43 3.16
N PHE A 49 -18.44 -6.92 4.33
CA PHE A 49 -17.91 -6.10 5.41
C PHE A 49 -16.39 -5.87 5.30
N MET A 50 -15.69 -6.65 4.46
CA MET A 50 -14.24 -6.50 4.27
C MET A 50 -13.85 -5.08 3.89
N LYS A 51 -14.62 -4.44 3.00
CA LYS A 51 -14.39 -3.06 2.57
C LYS A 51 -14.50 -2.03 3.71
N LYS A 52 -15.27 -2.32 4.75
CA LYS A 52 -15.39 -1.42 5.91
C LYS A 52 -14.21 -1.57 6.86
N CYS A 53 -13.67 -2.77 6.97
CA CYS A 53 -12.49 -3.06 7.79
C CYS A 53 -11.19 -2.77 7.07
N PHE A 54 -11.16 -2.87 5.72
CA PHE A 54 -9.99 -2.68 4.87
C PHE A 54 -10.37 -1.81 3.67
N GLU A 55 -10.08 -0.53 3.73
CA GLU A 55 -10.60 0.50 2.80
C GLU A 55 -10.45 0.14 1.31
N ALA A 56 -9.31 -0.43 0.92
CA ALA A 56 -9.04 -0.75 -0.48
C ALA A 56 -9.46 -2.18 -0.89
N VAL A 57 -9.86 -3.02 0.05
CA VAL A 57 -10.26 -4.40 -0.22
C VAL A 57 -11.73 -4.43 -0.61
N GLN A 58 -12.03 -4.42 -1.91
CA GLN A 58 -13.40 -4.53 -2.41
C GLN A 58 -13.95 -5.95 -2.21
N LYS A 59 -13.12 -6.94 -2.51
CA LYS A 59 -13.43 -8.37 -2.34
C LYS A 59 -12.16 -9.18 -2.17
N VAL A 60 -12.34 -10.39 -1.67
CA VAL A 60 -11.33 -11.44 -1.64
C VAL A 60 -11.77 -12.55 -2.59
N GLU A 61 -10.86 -13.07 -3.39
CA GLU A 61 -11.12 -14.25 -4.21
C GLU A 61 -10.78 -15.51 -3.41
N PHE A 62 -11.67 -16.50 -3.52
CA PHE A 62 -11.56 -17.75 -2.82
C PHE A 62 -11.22 -18.89 -3.77
N THR A 63 -10.56 -19.91 -3.26
CA THR A 63 -10.38 -21.20 -3.93
C THR A 63 -11.66 -22.04 -3.90
N GLU A 64 -11.69 -23.16 -4.58
CA GLU A 64 -12.80 -24.14 -4.51
C GLU A 64 -13.05 -24.67 -3.08
N ARG A 65 -12.02 -24.63 -2.22
CA ARG A 65 -12.10 -24.99 -0.79
C ARG A 65 -12.51 -23.84 0.12
N VAL A 66 -12.87 -22.69 -0.45
CA VAL A 66 -13.24 -21.48 0.27
C VAL A 66 -12.09 -20.92 1.13
N THR A 67 -10.83 -21.16 0.72
CA THR A 67 -9.66 -20.47 1.28
C THR A 67 -9.44 -19.15 0.56
N MET A 68 -9.00 -18.12 1.30
CA MET A 68 -8.70 -16.80 0.74
C MET A 68 -7.38 -16.83 -0.02
N LYS A 69 -7.39 -16.36 -1.26
CA LYS A 69 -6.23 -16.46 -2.17
C LYS A 69 -5.74 -15.11 -2.69
N THR A 70 -6.63 -14.19 -3.02
CA THR A 70 -6.29 -12.95 -3.73
C THR A 70 -7.11 -11.79 -3.20
N ILE A 71 -6.48 -10.65 -2.97
CA ILE A 71 -7.15 -9.38 -2.69
C ILE A 71 -7.47 -8.70 -4.01
N VAL A 72 -8.67 -8.14 -4.12
CA VAL A 72 -9.07 -7.34 -5.28
C VAL A 72 -9.57 -5.97 -4.82
N SER A 73 -9.02 -4.91 -5.41
CA SER A 73 -9.41 -3.52 -5.13
C SER A 73 -10.71 -3.12 -5.84
N VAL A 74 -11.18 -1.93 -5.52
CA VAL A 74 -12.35 -1.31 -6.18
C VAL A 74 -12.08 -1.09 -7.68
N GLU A 75 -10.84 -0.78 -8.05
CA GLU A 75 -10.40 -0.54 -9.43
C GLU A 75 -10.19 -1.83 -10.21
N GLY A 76 -10.21 -2.99 -9.54
CA GLY A 76 -10.00 -4.31 -10.13
C GLY A 76 -8.54 -4.77 -10.11
N GLU A 77 -7.65 -4.08 -9.39
CA GLU A 77 -6.29 -4.55 -9.17
C GLU A 77 -6.30 -5.79 -8.27
N SER A 78 -5.52 -6.80 -8.63
CA SER A 78 -5.45 -8.07 -7.93
C SER A 78 -4.08 -8.28 -7.32
N VAL A 79 -4.03 -8.60 -6.02
CA VAL A 79 -2.80 -8.92 -5.30
C VAL A 79 -2.92 -10.31 -4.68
N PRO A 80 -2.13 -11.28 -5.15
CA PRO A 80 -2.11 -12.61 -4.55
C PRO A 80 -1.61 -12.58 -3.11
N LEU A 81 -2.27 -13.30 -2.22
CA LEU A 81 -1.78 -13.52 -0.87
C LEU A 81 -0.56 -14.46 -0.89
N CYS A 82 0.44 -14.17 -0.08
CA CYS A 82 1.64 -15.00 0.03
C CYS A 82 1.39 -16.34 0.74
N LYS A 83 0.25 -16.45 1.42
CA LYS A 83 -0.26 -17.65 2.08
C LYS A 83 -1.78 -17.67 1.93
N GLU A 84 -2.35 -18.81 1.58
CA GLU A 84 -3.81 -19.00 1.64
C GLU A 84 -4.28 -19.02 3.11
N ILE A 85 -5.46 -18.49 3.36
CA ILE A 85 -6.07 -18.42 4.69
C ILE A 85 -7.33 -19.28 4.66
N ASP A 86 -7.44 -20.23 5.57
CA ASP A 86 -8.64 -21.04 5.76
C ASP A 86 -9.42 -20.56 6.99
N PRO A 87 -10.53 -19.83 6.80
CA PRO A 87 -11.36 -19.37 7.91
C PRO A 87 -11.96 -20.51 8.74
N ALA A 88 -12.14 -21.69 8.15
CA ALA A 88 -12.68 -22.85 8.86
C ALA A 88 -11.70 -23.41 9.88
N GLU A 89 -10.40 -23.39 9.59
CA GLU A 89 -9.35 -23.84 10.52
C GLU A 89 -9.19 -22.85 11.69
N THR A 90 -9.28 -21.56 11.42
CA THR A 90 -9.10 -20.51 12.43
C THR A 90 -10.33 -20.35 13.34
N GLY A 91 -11.51 -20.61 12.84
CA GLY A 91 -12.79 -20.74 13.56
C GLY A 91 -13.49 -19.41 13.87
N ALA A 92 -12.92 -18.56 14.73
CA ALA A 92 -13.55 -17.29 15.12
C ALA A 92 -13.22 -16.16 14.14
N VAL A 93 -14.23 -15.37 13.74
CA VAL A 93 -14.10 -14.33 12.71
C VAL A 93 -13.01 -13.30 13.03
N GLU A 94 -12.90 -12.85 14.27
CA GLU A 94 -11.86 -11.92 14.68
C GLU A 94 -10.45 -12.48 14.51
N LYS A 95 -10.28 -13.79 14.61
CA LYS A 95 -8.97 -14.45 14.46
C LYS A 95 -8.53 -14.52 13.01
N TRP A 96 -9.40 -14.98 12.10
CA TRP A 96 -9.02 -15.05 10.69
C TRP A 96 -8.97 -13.66 10.04
N MET A 97 -9.70 -12.66 10.57
CA MET A 97 -9.56 -11.27 10.14
C MET A 97 -8.20 -10.68 10.53
N LEU A 98 -7.68 -11.02 11.73
CA LEU A 98 -6.30 -10.68 12.12
C LEU A 98 -5.28 -11.40 11.23
N GLU A 99 -5.47 -12.69 10.98
CA GLU A 99 -4.59 -13.45 10.08
C GLU A 99 -4.61 -12.85 8.67
N PHE A 100 -5.78 -12.44 8.18
CA PHE A 100 -5.90 -11.76 6.90
C PHE A 100 -5.12 -10.43 6.88
N GLU A 101 -5.19 -9.63 7.93
CA GLU A 101 -4.41 -8.40 8.05
C GLU A 101 -2.90 -8.67 7.98
N ASP A 102 -2.43 -9.65 8.73
CA ASP A 102 -1.01 -10.02 8.77
C ASP A 102 -0.52 -10.58 7.43
N VAL A 103 -1.29 -11.47 6.80
CA VAL A 103 -0.96 -12.05 5.50
C VAL A 103 -1.02 -11.00 4.39
N MET A 104 -1.98 -10.08 4.42
CA MET A 104 -2.05 -8.93 3.51
C MET A 104 -0.77 -8.10 3.58
N LYS A 105 -0.34 -7.70 4.77
CA LYS A 105 0.89 -6.93 4.99
C LYS A 105 2.13 -7.69 4.54
N ALA A 106 2.22 -8.98 4.86
CA ALA A 106 3.32 -9.83 4.42
C ALA A 106 3.35 -10.00 2.89
N SER A 107 2.19 -10.06 2.24
CA SER A 107 2.09 -10.14 0.79
C SER A 107 2.60 -8.87 0.12
N LEU A 108 2.18 -7.70 0.62
CA LEU A 108 2.65 -6.41 0.11
C LEU A 108 4.17 -6.22 0.34
N LEU A 109 4.67 -6.61 1.51
CA LEU A 109 6.11 -6.59 1.80
C LEU A 109 6.89 -7.46 0.79
N LYS A 110 6.42 -8.69 0.55
CA LYS A 110 7.03 -9.61 -0.42
C LYS A 110 7.05 -9.02 -1.83
N VAL A 111 5.92 -8.55 -2.32
CA VAL A 111 5.80 -7.97 -3.67
C VAL A 111 6.62 -6.70 -3.81
N THR A 112 6.67 -5.85 -2.78
CA THR A 112 7.52 -4.64 -2.76
C THR A 112 9.00 -5.01 -2.82
N ARG A 113 9.45 -6.01 -2.06
CA ARG A 113 10.83 -6.53 -2.12
C ARG A 113 11.21 -6.96 -3.54
N GLU A 114 10.37 -7.79 -4.15
CA GLU A 114 10.58 -8.29 -5.49
C GLU A 114 10.64 -7.15 -6.52
N SER A 115 9.77 -6.16 -6.39
CA SER A 115 9.74 -4.98 -7.27
C SER A 115 11.00 -4.13 -7.14
N VAL A 116 11.47 -3.87 -5.91
CA VAL A 116 12.70 -3.09 -5.64
C VAL A 116 13.91 -3.78 -6.25
N VAL A 117 14.02 -5.11 -6.12
CA VAL A 117 15.11 -5.90 -6.71
C VAL A 117 15.06 -5.88 -8.24
N SER A 118 13.85 -6.00 -8.82
CA SER A 118 13.68 -6.08 -10.27
C SER A 118 13.82 -4.74 -11.01
N TYR A 119 13.78 -3.61 -10.33
CA TYR A 119 13.80 -2.28 -10.94
C TYR A 119 14.99 -2.04 -11.90
N THR A 120 16.15 -2.59 -11.58
CA THR A 120 17.37 -2.42 -12.39
C THR A 120 17.54 -3.51 -13.47
N THR A 121 16.64 -4.47 -13.55
CA THR A 121 16.78 -5.63 -14.46
C THR A 121 16.10 -5.43 -15.81
N LYS A 122 15.29 -4.40 -15.96
CA LYS A 122 14.52 -4.07 -17.16
C LYS A 122 14.28 -2.55 -17.28
N PRO A 123 13.87 -2.05 -18.47
CA PRO A 123 13.46 -0.66 -18.62
C PRO A 123 12.34 -0.28 -17.63
N ARG A 124 12.39 0.95 -17.11
CA ARG A 124 11.40 1.44 -16.12
C ARG A 124 9.97 1.36 -16.63
N GLU A 125 9.78 1.62 -17.91
CA GLU A 125 8.50 1.60 -18.60
C GLU A 125 7.84 0.21 -18.54
N GLU A 126 8.62 -0.84 -18.69
CA GLU A 126 8.16 -2.24 -18.57
C GLU A 126 7.94 -2.62 -17.09
N TRP A 127 8.86 -2.20 -16.22
CA TRP A 127 8.77 -2.48 -14.79
C TRP A 127 7.48 -1.92 -14.16
N ILE A 128 7.03 -0.73 -14.56
CA ILE A 128 5.79 -0.09 -14.07
C ILE A 128 4.55 -0.97 -14.33
N LEU A 129 4.54 -1.73 -15.41
CA LEU A 129 3.39 -2.55 -15.80
C LEU A 129 3.32 -3.90 -15.06
N ASP A 130 4.40 -4.31 -14.41
CA ASP A 130 4.48 -5.63 -13.76
C ASP A 130 3.92 -5.65 -12.33
N TRP A 131 3.77 -4.48 -11.69
CA TRP A 131 3.54 -4.39 -10.26
C TRP A 131 2.25 -3.62 -9.92
N PRO A 132 1.63 -3.94 -8.77
CA PRO A 132 0.52 -3.16 -8.25
C PRO A 132 0.88 -1.68 -8.09
N GLY A 133 -0.08 -0.77 -8.32
CA GLY A 133 0.16 0.67 -8.34
C GLY A 133 0.83 1.21 -7.07
N GLN A 134 0.41 0.74 -5.91
CA GLN A 134 1.04 1.09 -4.62
C GLN A 134 2.52 0.67 -4.57
N VAL A 135 2.84 -0.51 -5.09
CA VAL A 135 4.19 -1.06 -5.12
C VAL A 135 5.08 -0.31 -6.12
N VAL A 136 4.52 0.08 -7.28
CA VAL A 136 5.21 0.94 -8.26
C VAL A 136 5.63 2.26 -7.63
N ILE A 137 4.74 2.91 -6.89
CA ILE A 137 5.04 4.17 -6.22
C ILE A 137 6.13 3.97 -5.17
N ALA A 138 5.98 2.99 -4.28
CA ALA A 138 6.96 2.70 -3.23
C ALA A 138 8.34 2.36 -3.80
N GLY A 139 8.42 1.46 -4.78
CA GLY A 139 9.66 1.08 -5.44
C GLY A 139 10.34 2.25 -6.17
N SER A 140 9.55 3.06 -6.89
CA SER A 140 10.07 4.28 -7.54
C SER A 140 10.68 5.26 -6.54
N GLN A 141 10.04 5.46 -5.38
CA GLN A 141 10.54 6.35 -4.33
C GLN A 141 11.82 5.82 -3.67
N VAL A 142 11.96 4.50 -3.49
CA VAL A 142 13.20 3.88 -3.00
C VAL A 142 14.36 4.18 -3.95
N HIS A 143 14.17 3.93 -5.25
CA HIS A 143 15.21 4.16 -6.25
C HIS A 143 15.51 5.64 -6.44
N TRP A 144 14.48 6.50 -6.46
CA TRP A 144 14.68 7.96 -6.50
C TRP A 144 15.50 8.45 -5.31
N THR A 145 15.19 8.01 -4.09
CA THR A 145 15.92 8.39 -2.88
C THR A 145 17.40 8.01 -2.98
N LYS A 146 17.68 6.79 -3.42
CA LYS A 146 19.04 6.30 -3.59
C LYS A 146 19.78 7.07 -4.68
N GLU A 147 19.21 7.16 -5.89
CA GLU A 147 19.84 7.79 -7.04
C GLU A 147 20.11 9.29 -6.83
N VAL A 148 19.16 10.02 -6.20
CA VAL A 148 19.36 11.44 -5.88
C VAL A 148 20.43 11.61 -4.81
N THR A 149 20.47 10.76 -3.78
CA THR A 149 21.55 10.80 -2.78
C THR A 149 22.91 10.58 -3.43
N ASP A 150 23.02 9.58 -4.31
CA ASP A 150 24.24 9.29 -5.06
C ASP A 150 24.63 10.48 -5.97
N ALA A 151 23.65 11.12 -6.63
CA ALA A 151 23.87 12.30 -7.47
C ALA A 151 24.34 13.52 -6.67
N ILE A 152 23.81 13.75 -5.46
CA ILE A 152 24.29 14.82 -4.57
C ILE A 152 25.77 14.61 -4.23
N VAL A 153 26.14 13.40 -3.84
CA VAL A 153 27.54 13.06 -3.48
C VAL A 153 28.47 13.21 -4.67
N ALA A 154 28.03 12.82 -5.86
CA ALA A 154 28.81 12.89 -7.09
C ALA A 154 28.85 14.30 -7.74
N GLY A 155 28.02 15.25 -7.25
CA GLY A 155 27.85 16.56 -7.91
C GLY A 155 27.07 16.49 -9.23
N GLY A 156 26.30 15.43 -9.45
CA GLY A 156 25.59 15.10 -10.70
C GLY A 156 24.08 15.41 -10.68
N LEU A 157 23.60 16.34 -9.83
CA LEU A 157 22.18 16.67 -9.75
C LEU A 157 21.60 17.21 -11.04
N LYS A 158 22.39 17.96 -11.83
CA LYS A 158 21.95 18.51 -13.11
C LYS A 158 21.67 17.40 -14.11
N GLU A 159 22.61 16.49 -14.27
CA GLU A 159 22.50 15.32 -15.15
C GLU A 159 21.35 14.40 -14.71
N TYR A 160 21.16 14.25 -13.41
CA TYR A 160 20.02 13.49 -12.88
C TYR A 160 18.69 14.17 -13.19
N GLY A 161 18.61 15.50 -13.11
CA GLY A 161 17.43 16.27 -13.52
C GLY A 161 17.08 16.07 -15.00
N GLU A 162 18.10 16.03 -15.88
CA GLU A 162 17.92 15.72 -17.30
C GLU A 162 17.42 14.27 -17.50
N LYS A 163 18.00 13.28 -16.80
CA LYS A 163 17.50 11.89 -16.77
C LYS A 163 16.04 11.83 -16.34
N SER A 164 15.66 12.55 -15.29
CA SER A 164 14.28 12.59 -14.78
C SER A 164 13.29 13.16 -15.80
N ASN A 165 13.70 14.18 -16.58
CA ASN A 165 12.89 14.71 -17.68
C ASN A 165 12.65 13.67 -18.78
N VAL A 166 13.66 12.89 -19.14
CA VAL A 166 13.52 11.80 -20.13
C VAL A 166 12.56 10.74 -19.61
N GLN A 167 12.73 10.29 -18.38
CA GLN A 167 11.85 9.30 -17.76
C GLN A 167 10.39 9.78 -17.72
N LEU A 168 10.15 11.04 -17.32
CA LEU A 168 8.83 11.63 -17.29
C LEU A 168 8.22 11.71 -18.70
N THR A 169 9.01 12.10 -19.71
CA THR A 169 8.55 12.16 -21.10
C THR A 169 8.13 10.77 -21.59
N ASN A 170 8.88 9.73 -21.27
CA ASN A 170 8.55 8.35 -21.63
C ASN A 170 7.21 7.92 -21.03
N ILE A 171 6.99 8.18 -19.73
CA ILE A 171 5.71 7.84 -19.06
C ILE A 171 4.54 8.63 -19.67
N VAL A 172 4.72 9.92 -19.96
CA VAL A 172 3.69 10.75 -20.60
C VAL A 172 3.34 10.20 -21.99
N ASN A 173 4.32 9.73 -22.74
CA ASN A 173 4.08 9.10 -24.05
C ASN A 173 3.31 7.77 -23.89
N MET A 174 3.62 6.96 -22.87
CA MET A 174 2.85 5.75 -22.56
C MET A 174 1.39 6.06 -22.22
N VAL A 175 1.14 7.10 -21.40
CA VAL A 175 -0.24 7.53 -21.03
C VAL A 175 -1.06 7.95 -22.25
N ARG A 176 -0.42 8.45 -23.32
CA ARG A 176 -1.07 8.80 -24.61
C ARG A 176 -1.37 7.58 -25.48
N GLY A 177 -0.75 6.44 -25.19
CA GLY A 177 -0.96 5.19 -25.90
C GLY A 177 -2.19 4.40 -25.43
N GLU A 178 -2.28 3.16 -25.87
CA GLU A 178 -3.33 2.23 -25.46
C GLU A 178 -2.95 1.60 -24.11
N LEU A 179 -3.67 1.95 -23.06
CA LEU A 179 -3.53 1.44 -21.71
C LEU A 179 -4.88 0.99 -21.17
N THR A 180 -4.86 -0.04 -20.34
CA THR A 180 -6.01 -0.41 -19.52
C THR A 180 -6.35 0.72 -18.53
N LYS A 181 -7.56 0.70 -17.99
CA LYS A 181 -7.97 1.67 -16.97
C LYS A 181 -7.06 1.64 -15.74
N LEU A 182 -6.61 0.45 -15.34
CA LEU A 182 -5.75 0.24 -14.19
C LEU A 182 -4.34 0.81 -14.42
N GLU A 183 -3.71 0.45 -15.53
CA GLU A 183 -2.38 0.98 -15.92
C GLU A 183 -2.39 2.51 -16.02
N ARG A 184 -3.45 3.07 -16.61
CA ARG A 184 -3.63 4.52 -16.71
C ARG A 184 -3.74 5.19 -15.33
N ALA A 185 -4.42 4.57 -14.36
CA ALA A 185 -4.52 5.08 -13.00
C ALA A 185 -3.14 5.06 -12.31
N THR A 186 -2.40 3.95 -12.41
CA THR A 186 -1.03 3.83 -11.89
C THR A 186 -0.11 4.90 -12.46
N MET A 187 -0.09 5.04 -13.78
CA MET A 187 0.78 6.02 -14.44
C MET A 187 0.40 7.46 -14.13
N SER A 188 -0.90 7.77 -13.99
CA SER A 188 -1.34 9.12 -13.62
C SER A 188 -0.87 9.51 -12.21
N ALA A 189 -0.93 8.58 -11.26
CA ALA A 189 -0.38 8.80 -9.92
C ALA A 189 1.15 8.96 -9.96
N LEU A 190 1.84 8.10 -10.72
CA LEU A 190 3.30 8.13 -10.85
C LEU A 190 3.80 9.43 -11.51
N VAL A 191 3.14 9.91 -12.58
CA VAL A 191 3.47 11.19 -13.22
C VAL A 191 3.44 12.35 -12.23
N THR A 192 2.44 12.39 -11.35
CA THR A 192 2.33 13.44 -10.34
C THR A 192 3.53 13.43 -9.38
N ILE A 193 3.95 12.25 -8.96
CA ILE A 193 5.10 12.07 -8.07
C ILE A 193 6.41 12.39 -8.82
N ASP A 194 6.56 11.92 -10.04
CA ASP A 194 7.77 12.15 -10.85
C ASP A 194 7.96 13.62 -11.20
N VAL A 195 6.88 14.36 -11.46
CA VAL A 195 6.95 15.82 -11.66
C VAL A 195 7.50 16.51 -10.41
N HIS A 196 6.94 16.19 -9.24
CA HIS A 196 7.45 16.73 -7.98
C HIS A 196 8.90 16.32 -7.73
N ALA A 197 9.23 15.05 -7.90
CA ALA A 197 10.59 14.51 -7.73
C ALA A 197 11.63 15.21 -8.62
N ARG A 198 11.28 15.44 -9.89
CA ARG A 198 12.10 16.21 -10.83
C ARG A 198 12.27 17.67 -10.39
N ASP A 199 11.18 18.33 -10.01
CA ASP A 199 11.23 19.74 -9.61
C ASP A 199 12.11 19.97 -8.39
N VAL A 200 12.05 19.04 -7.41
CA VAL A 200 12.93 19.03 -6.24
C VAL A 200 14.40 18.93 -6.66
N VAL A 201 14.74 18.02 -7.57
CA VAL A 201 16.14 17.84 -8.05
C VAL A 201 16.62 19.06 -8.81
N VAL A 202 15.79 19.63 -9.70
CA VAL A 202 16.14 20.82 -10.46
C VAL A 202 16.39 22.02 -9.52
N GLN A 203 15.52 22.18 -8.52
CA GLN A 203 15.70 23.26 -7.54
C GLN A 203 16.96 23.06 -6.68
N MET A 204 17.22 21.84 -6.19
CA MET A 204 18.44 21.56 -5.42
C MET A 204 19.70 21.77 -6.26
N SER A 205 19.67 21.42 -7.55
CA SER A 205 20.79 21.69 -8.48
C SER A 205 21.03 23.19 -8.65
N ALA A 206 19.98 23.99 -8.86
CA ALA A 206 20.06 25.45 -8.98
C ALA A 206 20.59 26.11 -7.70
N ASP A 207 20.25 25.55 -6.54
CA ASP A 207 20.67 26.03 -5.23
C ASP A 207 22.09 25.54 -4.83
N GLY A 208 22.75 24.75 -5.67
CA GLY A 208 24.12 24.25 -5.43
C GLY A 208 24.23 23.25 -4.29
N VAL A 209 23.19 22.46 -4.05
CA VAL A 209 23.21 21.39 -3.03
C VAL A 209 24.25 20.32 -3.42
N HIS A 210 25.17 20.03 -2.49
CA HIS A 210 26.28 19.07 -2.67
C HIS A 210 26.54 18.22 -1.43
N ASP A 211 25.75 18.38 -0.37
CA ASP A 211 25.83 17.58 0.86
C ASP A 211 24.50 16.85 1.08
N PRO A 212 24.49 15.50 1.22
CA PRO A 212 23.29 14.74 1.57
C PRO A 212 22.65 15.13 2.91
N LYS A 213 23.36 15.93 3.72
CA LYS A 213 22.83 16.50 4.97
C LYS A 213 22.17 17.88 4.79
N ASP A 214 22.17 18.42 3.56
CA ASP A 214 21.50 19.69 3.29
C ASP A 214 20.00 19.59 3.64
N PHE A 215 19.49 20.65 4.29
CA PHE A 215 18.10 20.69 4.74
C PHE A 215 17.09 20.52 3.59
N LYS A 216 17.40 21.03 2.39
CA LYS A 216 16.52 20.92 1.22
C LYS A 216 16.32 19.46 0.81
N TRP A 217 17.35 18.62 0.96
CA TRP A 217 17.24 17.17 0.76
C TRP A 217 16.60 16.48 1.95
N LEU A 218 17.01 16.82 3.17
CA LEU A 218 16.47 16.20 4.38
C LEU A 218 14.98 16.47 4.57
N ALA A 219 14.47 17.61 4.10
CA ALA A 219 13.05 17.98 4.14
C ALA A 219 12.17 17.18 3.19
N GLN A 220 12.74 16.44 2.25
CA GLN A 220 11.98 15.57 1.35
C GLN A 220 11.56 14.28 2.05
N LEU A 221 10.40 13.73 1.67
CA LEU A 221 9.98 12.40 2.09
C LEU A 221 10.81 11.37 1.30
N ARG A 222 11.67 10.65 1.99
CA ARG A 222 12.65 9.72 1.40
C ARG A 222 12.38 8.31 1.85
N TYR A 223 12.41 7.37 0.90
CA TYR A 223 12.12 5.95 1.12
C TYR A 223 13.43 5.15 1.08
N PHE A 224 13.64 4.32 2.10
CA PHE A 224 14.84 3.51 2.26
C PHE A 224 14.45 2.03 2.40
N TRP A 225 15.02 1.19 1.55
CA TRP A 225 14.93 -0.25 1.71
C TRP A 225 16.09 -0.71 2.59
N GLU A 226 15.82 -0.99 3.85
CA GLU A 226 16.82 -1.35 4.87
C GLU A 226 16.25 -2.45 5.78
N ASP A 227 17.11 -3.36 6.23
CA ASP A 227 16.73 -4.46 7.11
C ASP A 227 15.53 -5.27 6.58
N ASP A 228 15.50 -5.44 5.26
CA ASP A 228 14.45 -6.17 4.54
C ASP A 228 13.03 -5.59 4.72
N THR A 229 12.95 -4.29 4.97
CA THR A 229 11.71 -3.53 5.08
C THR A 229 11.86 -2.12 4.52
N LEU A 230 10.74 -1.41 4.38
CA LEU A 230 10.69 -0.04 3.87
C LEU A 230 10.55 0.96 5.03
N LYS A 231 11.49 1.90 5.09
CA LYS A 231 11.50 3.00 6.07
C LYS A 231 11.35 4.32 5.36
N CYS A 232 10.51 5.19 5.88
CA CYS A 232 10.29 6.55 5.39
C CYS A 232 10.96 7.54 6.34
N ARG A 233 11.71 8.50 5.80
CA ARG A 233 12.39 9.54 6.59
C ARG A 233 12.10 10.91 6.02
N MET A 234 11.87 11.87 6.92
CA MET A 234 11.74 13.28 6.60
C MET A 234 12.31 14.10 7.75
N ILE A 235 13.31 14.92 7.46
CA ILE A 235 14.10 15.66 8.47
C ILE A 235 14.70 14.67 9.48
N ASN A 236 14.26 14.70 10.74
CA ASN A 236 14.66 13.81 11.82
C ASN A 236 13.59 12.77 12.19
N ALA A 237 12.45 12.78 11.51
CA ALA A 237 11.40 11.80 11.70
C ALA A 237 11.67 10.54 10.87
N GLN A 238 11.37 9.38 11.45
CA GLN A 238 11.38 8.10 10.77
C GLN A 238 10.12 7.32 11.10
N ALA A 239 9.51 6.73 10.08
CA ALA A 239 8.39 5.81 10.21
C ALA A 239 8.67 4.53 9.42
N GLN A 240 8.14 3.42 9.89
CA GLN A 240 8.13 2.18 9.13
C GLN A 240 6.91 2.18 8.20
N TYR A 241 7.09 1.77 6.94
CA TYR A 241 5.99 1.60 6.01
C TYR A 241 5.07 0.46 6.49
N GLY A 242 3.77 0.71 6.54
CA GLY A 242 2.83 -0.21 7.17
C GLY A 242 2.39 -1.40 6.32
N PHE A 243 2.69 -1.38 5.01
CA PHE A 243 2.25 -2.40 4.03
C PHE A 243 0.75 -2.70 4.05
N GLU A 244 -0.05 -1.74 4.51
CA GLU A 244 -1.51 -1.80 4.31
C GLU A 244 -1.81 -1.72 2.82
N TYR A 245 -2.71 -2.59 2.32
CA TYR A 245 -3.14 -2.49 0.93
C TYR A 245 -4.08 -1.30 0.75
N LEU A 246 -3.69 -0.37 -0.08
CA LEU A 246 -4.40 0.87 -0.35
C LEU A 246 -4.98 0.94 -1.77
N GLY A 247 -4.77 -0.12 -2.55
CA GLY A 247 -5.22 -0.20 -3.94
C GLY A 247 -4.48 0.78 -4.86
N ASN A 248 -5.02 0.94 -6.04
CA ASN A 248 -4.53 1.88 -7.05
C ASN A 248 -5.40 3.13 -7.05
N SER A 249 -5.44 3.84 -5.92
CA SER A 249 -6.23 5.07 -5.82
C SER A 249 -5.42 6.28 -6.29
N ALA A 250 -6.12 7.31 -6.81
CA ALA A 250 -5.50 8.59 -7.15
C ALA A 250 -5.03 9.38 -5.89
N ARG A 251 -5.24 8.84 -4.69
CA ARG A 251 -4.72 9.42 -3.46
C ARG A 251 -3.23 9.12 -3.37
N LEU A 252 -2.45 10.18 -3.30
CA LEU A 252 -1.09 10.10 -2.79
C LEU A 252 -1.21 9.80 -1.29
N VAL A 253 -1.09 8.53 -0.92
CA VAL A 253 -1.00 8.14 0.49
C VAL A 253 0.47 8.16 0.83
N ILE A 254 0.80 9.12 1.64
CA ILE A 254 2.11 9.29 2.26
C ILE A 254 2.12 8.49 3.55
#